data_8d41fb23ed69a5fe012d64c1ff7be06f
#
_entry.id   8d41fb23ed69a5fe012d64c1ff7be06f
#
_cell.length_a   1.000
_cell.length_b   1.000
_cell.length_c   1.000
_cell.angle_alpha   90.00
_cell.angle_beta   90.00
_cell.angle_gamma   90.00
#
_symmetry.space_group_name_H-M   'P 1'
#
loop_
_entity.id
_entity.type
_entity.pdbx_description
1 polymer ?
#
loop_
_entity_poly.entity_id
_entity_poly.type
_entity_poly.pdbx_seq_one_letter_code
_entity_poly.pdbx_strand_id
1 'polypeptide(L)'
;MTKPTNKTIALIGAGIAGLSCAVRLKELGHHVELFEKGRSPAGRMSTKRGEDWTADHGAQYFTARDPLFIQQVDKWMADQVVALWKPTLKVFEAHQWTASNSKDVRYVGIPGMNAPAKQLAKDLTIHAGQTIDALKHQAGKWFLHSAESGDIATRFDELLLAIPGPQALSLVRELDPAAKAIAERSNMKGCWTLMARFKDKVDLPFDAAFINQETISWICKNLSKPKRTGKESWTIHANAEWSQEFIELSKEDATEKMLACAKKLGLDCAEAEVSVHRWRYASGTASPAPAFYLNHELKLGLCGDWLNGGRVEGAWLSGHLLANNVNS
;
A
#
# COMPACT_ATOMS: atom_id res chain seq x y z
N MET A 1 4.46 -14.11 36.46
CA MET A 1 4.40 -13.73 35.06
C MET A 1 4.94 -14.89 34.25
N THR A 2 4.10 -15.64 33.56
CA THR A 2 4.50 -16.72 32.64
C THR A 2 5.31 -16.09 31.51
N LYS A 3 6.50 -16.64 31.21
CA LYS A 3 7.28 -16.23 30.02
C LYS A 3 6.38 -16.35 28.80
N PRO A 4 6.34 -15.33 27.92
CA PRO A 4 5.61 -15.46 26.66
C PRO A 4 6.14 -16.68 25.90
N THR A 5 5.27 -17.59 25.54
CA THR A 5 5.64 -18.74 24.70
C THR A 5 5.97 -18.21 23.31
N ASN A 6 7.20 -18.45 22.85
CA ASN A 6 7.59 -18.11 21.48
C ASN A 6 6.70 -18.87 20.50
N LYS A 7 5.93 -18.15 19.70
CA LYS A 7 5.05 -18.71 18.68
C LYS A 7 5.72 -18.64 17.31
N THR A 8 5.37 -19.57 16.44
CA THR A 8 5.68 -19.50 15.00
C THR A 8 4.45 -18.96 14.28
N ILE A 9 4.56 -17.79 13.67
CA ILE A 9 3.45 -17.01 13.12
C ILE A 9 3.61 -16.86 11.61
N ALA A 10 2.58 -17.25 10.86
CA ALA A 10 2.49 -16.91 9.44
C ALA A 10 1.83 -15.56 9.28
N LEU A 11 2.42 -14.71 8.42
CA LEU A 11 1.85 -13.43 8.05
C LEU A 11 1.75 -13.32 6.54
N ILE A 12 0.55 -13.17 6.00
CA ILE A 12 0.31 -13.05 4.56
C ILE A 12 0.22 -11.59 4.17
N GLY A 13 1.14 -11.16 3.29
CA GLY A 13 1.27 -9.80 2.78
C GLY A 13 2.39 -9.01 3.44
N ALA A 14 3.38 -8.56 2.64
CA ALA A 14 4.51 -7.72 3.04
C ALA A 14 4.33 -6.24 2.62
N GLY A 15 3.09 -5.72 2.72
CA GLY A 15 2.81 -4.29 2.72
C GLY A 15 3.19 -3.65 4.06
N ILE A 16 3.03 -2.32 4.19
CA ILE A 16 3.45 -1.60 5.40
C ILE A 16 2.72 -2.08 6.67
N ALA A 17 1.49 -2.58 6.58
CA ALA A 17 0.76 -3.17 7.70
C ALA A 17 1.40 -4.49 8.16
N GLY A 18 1.66 -5.42 7.22
CA GLY A 18 2.30 -6.69 7.52
C GLY A 18 3.71 -6.51 8.07
N LEU A 19 4.49 -5.62 7.48
CA LEU A 19 5.85 -5.33 7.94
C LEU A 19 5.88 -4.72 9.34
N SER A 20 4.97 -3.77 9.64
CA SER A 20 4.82 -3.20 10.98
C SER A 20 4.44 -4.28 12.00
N CYS A 21 3.50 -5.14 11.65
CA CYS A 21 3.08 -6.26 12.48
C CYS A 21 4.26 -7.22 12.74
N ALA A 22 4.97 -7.65 11.69
CA ALA A 22 6.07 -8.60 11.80
C ALA A 22 7.24 -8.07 12.63
N VAL A 23 7.63 -6.80 12.44
CA VAL A 23 8.68 -6.17 13.27
C VAL A 23 8.28 -6.20 14.73
N ARG A 24 7.02 -5.79 15.03
CA ARG A 24 6.55 -5.77 16.42
C ARG A 24 6.46 -7.16 17.05
N LEU A 25 5.99 -8.17 16.32
CA LEU A 25 5.96 -9.57 16.78
C LEU A 25 7.36 -10.11 17.06
N LYS A 26 8.34 -9.79 16.20
CA LYS A 26 9.75 -10.15 16.41
C LYS A 26 10.32 -9.51 17.67
N GLU A 27 10.01 -8.22 17.93
CA GLU A 27 10.38 -7.53 19.18
C GLU A 27 9.77 -8.21 20.41
N LEU A 28 8.56 -8.78 20.28
CA LEU A 28 7.89 -9.56 21.33
C LEU A 28 8.43 -10.99 21.47
N GLY A 29 9.40 -11.39 20.66
CA GLY A 29 10.11 -12.68 20.75
C GLY A 29 9.49 -13.81 19.92
N HIS A 30 8.58 -13.51 19.00
CA HIS A 30 7.97 -14.52 18.11
C HIS A 30 8.84 -14.80 16.87
N HIS A 31 8.71 -16.01 16.33
CA HIS A 31 9.23 -16.36 15.01
C HIS A 31 8.16 -16.05 13.96
N VAL A 32 8.49 -15.18 13.00
CA VAL A 32 7.52 -14.70 12.00
C VAL A 32 8.03 -14.98 10.59
N GLU A 33 7.21 -15.64 9.78
CA GLU A 33 7.44 -15.85 8.36
C GLU A 33 6.37 -15.11 7.55
N LEU A 34 6.81 -14.24 6.63
CA LEU A 34 5.92 -13.49 5.75
C LEU A 34 5.86 -14.15 4.37
N PHE A 35 4.64 -14.20 3.82
CA PHE A 35 4.39 -14.68 2.45
C PHE A 35 3.85 -13.52 1.62
N GLU A 36 4.58 -13.15 0.56
CA GLU A 36 4.27 -12.03 -0.31
C GLU A 36 4.17 -12.49 -1.76
N LYS A 37 3.02 -12.23 -2.40
CA LYS A 37 2.80 -12.58 -3.81
C LYS A 37 3.67 -11.78 -4.79
N GLY A 38 4.03 -10.56 -4.42
CA GLY A 38 4.92 -9.70 -5.20
C GLY A 38 6.38 -10.17 -5.13
N ARG A 39 7.18 -9.70 -6.08
CA ARG A 39 8.63 -9.98 -6.12
C ARG A 39 9.41 -9.28 -5.00
N SER A 40 8.81 -8.32 -4.34
CA SER A 40 9.43 -7.52 -3.27
C SER A 40 8.37 -6.96 -2.33
N PRO A 41 8.73 -6.70 -1.05
CA PRO A 41 7.84 -6.02 -0.11
C PRO A 41 7.55 -4.58 -0.56
N ALA A 42 6.58 -3.97 0.03
CA ALA A 42 6.07 -2.61 0.01
C ALA A 42 4.59 -2.50 -0.46
N GLY A 43 4.07 -3.50 -1.20
CA GLY A 43 2.70 -3.46 -1.69
C GLY A 43 2.37 -2.13 -2.40
N ARG A 44 1.36 -1.41 -1.93
CA ARG A 44 0.90 -0.13 -2.51
C ARG A 44 1.84 1.06 -2.26
N MET A 45 2.91 0.92 -1.50
CA MET A 45 4.01 1.89 -1.42
C MET A 45 5.12 1.63 -2.44
N SER A 46 4.85 0.89 -3.52
CA SER A 46 5.83 0.52 -4.52
C SER A 46 6.31 1.70 -5.35
N THR A 47 7.59 1.65 -5.72
CA THR A 47 8.23 2.53 -6.69
C THR A 47 8.65 1.71 -7.90
N LYS A 48 8.17 2.06 -9.09
CA LYS A 48 8.64 1.49 -10.35
C LYS A 48 9.97 2.14 -10.74
N ARG A 49 10.89 1.34 -11.23
CA ARG A 49 12.22 1.80 -11.68
C ARG A 49 12.45 1.34 -13.10
N GLY A 50 12.91 2.25 -13.94
CA GLY A 50 13.54 1.97 -15.22
C GLY A 50 15.04 2.16 -15.10
N GLU A 51 15.74 2.15 -16.21
CA GLU A 51 17.20 2.32 -16.27
C GLU A 51 17.60 3.71 -15.74
N ASP A 52 16.92 4.75 -16.13
CA ASP A 52 17.26 6.14 -15.87
C ASP A 52 16.10 6.98 -15.27
N TRP A 53 15.07 6.33 -14.70
CA TRP A 53 13.91 7.00 -14.13
C TRP A 53 13.27 6.20 -12.99
N THR A 54 12.49 6.89 -12.18
CA THR A 54 11.68 6.28 -11.12
C THR A 54 10.30 6.93 -11.07
N ALA A 55 9.27 6.14 -10.73
CA ALA A 55 7.93 6.65 -10.45
C ALA A 55 7.29 5.93 -9.28
N ASP A 56 6.83 6.67 -8.30
CA ASP A 56 5.99 6.14 -7.24
C ASP A 56 4.57 5.96 -7.81
N HIS A 57 4.16 4.73 -8.09
CA HIS A 57 2.92 4.46 -8.80
C HIS A 57 1.74 4.04 -7.91
N GLY A 58 1.99 3.88 -6.62
CA GLY A 58 0.96 3.72 -5.59
C GLY A 58 0.84 4.98 -4.73
N ALA A 59 1.08 4.86 -3.43
CA ALA A 59 1.05 6.01 -2.52
C ALA A 59 2.05 7.09 -2.96
N GLN A 60 1.58 8.33 -3.02
CA GLN A 60 2.38 9.44 -3.50
C GLN A 60 3.14 10.15 -2.40
N TYR A 61 2.57 10.18 -1.23
CA TYR A 61 3.09 10.70 0.03
C TYR A 61 2.28 10.09 1.17
N PHE A 62 2.66 10.38 2.38
CA PHE A 62 1.85 10.10 3.57
C PHE A 62 1.92 11.26 4.56
N THR A 63 0.98 11.27 5.50
CA THR A 63 0.92 12.20 6.64
C THR A 63 1.06 11.39 7.92
N ALA A 64 1.43 12.03 9.03
CA ALA A 64 1.51 11.42 10.35
C ALA A 64 0.76 12.30 11.35
N ARG A 65 -0.14 11.71 12.13
CA ARG A 65 -0.97 12.39 13.14
C ARG A 65 -0.98 11.65 14.47
N ASP A 66 -0.97 10.32 14.43
CA ASP A 66 -0.93 9.47 15.62
C ASP A 66 0.47 9.53 16.27
N PRO A 67 0.58 9.70 17.59
CA PRO A 67 1.87 9.82 18.28
C PRO A 67 2.80 8.63 18.06
N LEU A 68 2.29 7.39 17.99
CA LEU A 68 3.12 6.20 17.73
C LEU A 68 3.68 6.22 16.31
N PHE A 69 2.86 6.63 15.34
CA PHE A 69 3.32 6.71 13.96
C PHE A 69 4.26 7.89 13.75
N ILE A 70 4.05 9.03 14.43
CA ILE A 70 4.99 10.16 14.43
C ILE A 70 6.37 9.70 14.93
N GLN A 71 6.44 8.98 16.05
CA GLN A 71 7.71 8.43 16.53
C GLN A 71 8.41 7.52 15.52
N GLN A 72 7.65 6.72 14.79
CA GLN A 72 8.21 5.88 13.73
C GLN A 72 8.72 6.72 12.55
N VAL A 73 7.99 7.76 12.16
CA VAL A 73 8.40 8.69 11.09
C VAL A 73 9.66 9.45 11.49
N ASP A 74 9.77 9.89 12.74
CA ASP A 74 10.97 10.56 13.25
C ASP A 74 12.21 9.65 13.17
N LYS A 75 12.06 8.35 13.51
CA LYS A 75 13.13 7.36 13.32
C LYS A 75 13.52 7.24 11.83
N TRP A 76 12.54 7.12 10.94
CA TRP A 76 12.80 7.05 9.49
C TRP A 76 13.46 8.33 8.94
N MET A 77 13.13 9.49 9.49
CA MET A 77 13.79 10.75 9.12
C MET A 77 15.24 10.80 9.61
N ALA A 78 15.51 10.38 10.87
CA ALA A 78 16.85 10.27 11.42
C ALA A 78 17.73 9.30 10.60
N ASP A 79 17.17 8.18 10.18
CA ASP A 79 17.82 7.16 9.33
C ASP A 79 17.89 7.55 7.85
N GLN A 80 17.41 8.73 7.47
CA GLN A 80 17.34 9.21 6.08
C GLN A 80 16.56 8.28 5.13
N VAL A 81 15.55 7.62 5.64
CA VAL A 81 14.64 6.74 4.88
C VAL A 81 13.40 7.48 4.39
N VAL A 82 13.05 8.57 5.09
CA VAL A 82 11.92 9.45 4.82
C VAL A 82 12.40 10.90 4.82
N ALA A 83 11.77 11.72 4.03
CA ALA A 83 11.98 13.17 4.04
C ALA A 83 10.65 13.95 3.92
N LEU A 84 10.67 15.18 4.37
CA LEU A 84 9.61 16.14 4.11
C LEU A 84 9.55 16.47 2.61
N TRP A 85 8.36 16.49 2.08
CA TRP A 85 8.09 16.93 0.71
C TRP A 85 7.22 18.18 0.73
N LYS A 86 7.72 19.27 0.15
CA LYS A 86 7.06 20.58 0.08
C LYS A 86 6.82 20.95 -1.38
N PRO A 87 5.82 20.35 -2.04
CA PRO A 87 5.54 20.61 -3.44
C PRO A 87 4.86 21.98 -3.65
N THR A 88 5.05 22.56 -4.82
CA THR A 88 4.11 23.55 -5.36
C THR A 88 2.84 22.80 -5.71
N LEU A 89 1.79 22.91 -4.87
CA LEU A 89 0.58 22.14 -4.97
C LEU A 89 -0.58 22.99 -5.51
N LYS A 90 -1.24 22.49 -6.54
CA LYS A 90 -2.42 23.09 -7.15
C LYS A 90 -3.66 22.23 -6.95
N VAL A 91 -4.82 22.84 -7.18
CA VAL A 91 -6.12 22.18 -7.28
C VAL A 91 -6.75 22.61 -8.59
N PHE A 92 -7.26 21.65 -9.35
CA PHE A 92 -8.11 21.88 -10.52
C PHE A 92 -9.55 21.55 -10.16
N GLU A 93 -10.41 22.55 -10.25
CA GLU A 93 -11.83 22.42 -9.95
C GLU A 93 -12.61 23.44 -10.75
N ALA A 94 -13.82 23.08 -11.21
CA ALA A 94 -14.68 23.93 -12.03
C ALA A 94 -13.92 24.58 -13.22
N HIS A 95 -13.07 23.80 -13.89
CA HIS A 95 -12.21 24.22 -15.01
C HIS A 95 -11.18 25.32 -14.67
N GLN A 96 -10.84 25.52 -13.41
CA GLN A 96 -9.89 26.52 -12.95
C GLN A 96 -8.76 25.93 -12.11
N TRP A 97 -7.57 26.48 -12.27
CA TRP A 97 -6.40 26.18 -11.46
C TRP A 97 -6.29 27.14 -10.28
N THR A 98 -6.24 26.62 -9.07
CA THR A 98 -6.02 27.41 -7.85
C THR A 98 -4.83 26.87 -7.06
N ALA A 99 -4.25 27.68 -6.17
CA ALA A 99 -3.27 27.19 -5.21
C ALA A 99 -3.96 26.30 -4.17
N SER A 100 -3.30 25.24 -3.75
CA SER A 100 -3.83 24.43 -2.64
C SER A 100 -3.64 25.15 -1.31
N ASN A 101 -4.69 25.20 -0.51
CA ASN A 101 -4.67 25.73 0.85
C ASN A 101 -4.33 24.65 1.91
N SER A 102 -3.98 23.42 1.50
CA SER A 102 -3.65 22.34 2.42
C SER A 102 -2.40 22.65 3.24
N LYS A 103 -2.55 22.55 4.56
CA LYS A 103 -1.45 22.71 5.55
C LYS A 103 -0.85 21.36 5.97
N ASP A 104 -1.26 20.26 5.34
CA ASP A 104 -0.76 18.93 5.68
C ASP A 104 0.76 18.85 5.50
N VAL A 105 1.42 18.30 6.50
CA VAL A 105 2.83 17.93 6.41
C VAL A 105 2.92 16.61 5.64
N ARG A 106 3.64 16.62 4.51
CA ARG A 106 3.78 15.48 3.62
C ARG A 106 5.15 14.85 3.74
N TYR A 107 5.16 13.55 3.91
CA TYR A 107 6.37 12.73 3.97
C TYR A 107 6.44 11.81 2.76
N VAL A 108 7.65 11.57 2.27
CA VAL A 108 7.94 10.61 1.19
C VAL A 108 9.12 9.74 1.56
N GLY A 109 9.06 8.47 1.15
CA GLY A 109 10.24 7.60 1.24
C GLY A 109 11.36 8.06 0.31
N ILE A 110 12.60 7.89 0.68
CA ILE A 110 13.80 8.25 -0.08
C ILE A 110 14.76 7.06 -0.23
N PRO A 111 15.26 6.76 -1.44
CA PRO A 111 15.03 7.46 -2.71
C PRO A 111 13.73 7.05 -3.43
N GLY A 112 12.80 6.31 -2.84
CA GLY A 112 11.53 5.86 -3.38
C GLY A 112 10.52 5.63 -2.27
N MET A 113 9.21 5.72 -2.57
CA MET A 113 8.15 5.48 -1.57
C MET A 113 8.25 4.12 -0.89
N ASN A 114 8.91 3.15 -1.52
CA ASN A 114 9.13 1.82 -0.94
C ASN A 114 10.26 1.77 0.12
N ALA A 115 10.98 2.86 0.38
CA ALA A 115 12.11 2.84 1.31
C ALA A 115 11.72 2.49 2.76
N PRO A 116 10.65 3.03 3.36
CA PRO A 116 10.21 2.64 4.70
C PRO A 116 9.90 1.14 4.81
N ALA A 117 9.19 0.60 3.81
CA ALA A 117 8.88 -0.83 3.77
C ALA A 117 10.14 -1.69 3.65
N LYS A 118 11.10 -1.29 2.84
CA LYS A 118 12.38 -1.99 2.71
C LYS A 118 13.19 -1.98 4.00
N GLN A 119 13.18 -0.87 4.73
CA GLN A 119 13.86 -0.81 6.02
C GLN A 119 13.23 -1.76 7.03
N LEU A 120 11.89 -1.77 7.16
CA LEU A 120 11.20 -2.71 8.05
C LEU A 120 11.45 -4.17 7.66
N ALA A 121 11.58 -4.44 6.36
CA ALA A 121 11.78 -5.79 5.83
C ALA A 121 13.20 -6.35 6.06
N LYS A 122 14.19 -5.51 6.42
CA LYS A 122 15.61 -5.86 6.38
C LYS A 122 15.98 -7.12 7.17
N ASP A 123 15.37 -7.31 8.34
CA ASP A 123 15.68 -8.42 9.23
C ASP A 123 14.51 -9.41 9.38
N LEU A 124 13.61 -9.46 8.42
CA LEU A 124 12.44 -10.33 8.40
C LEU A 124 12.62 -11.48 7.40
N THR A 125 12.09 -12.64 7.74
CA THR A 125 11.99 -13.77 6.80
C THR A 125 10.80 -13.56 5.88
N ILE A 126 11.07 -13.27 4.59
CA ILE A 126 10.02 -13.00 3.60
C ILE A 126 10.16 -13.95 2.42
N HIS A 127 9.14 -14.75 2.21
CA HIS A 127 8.98 -15.62 1.05
C HIS A 127 8.26 -14.83 -0.05
N ALA A 128 9.03 -14.22 -0.95
CA ALA A 128 8.50 -13.43 -2.07
C ALA A 128 8.09 -14.33 -3.25
N GLY A 129 7.11 -13.89 -4.05
CA GLY A 129 6.55 -14.68 -5.15
C GLY A 129 5.72 -15.87 -4.66
N GLN A 130 5.09 -15.76 -3.49
CA GLN A 130 4.26 -16.80 -2.91
C GLN A 130 2.83 -16.27 -2.71
N THR A 131 1.92 -16.77 -3.54
CA THR A 131 0.48 -16.48 -3.41
C THR A 131 -0.16 -17.56 -2.56
N ILE A 132 -0.50 -17.25 -1.33
CA ILE A 132 -1.26 -18.17 -0.48
C ILE A 132 -2.71 -18.19 -0.96
N ASP A 133 -3.19 -19.32 -1.41
CA ASP A 133 -4.49 -19.52 -2.02
C ASP A 133 -5.40 -20.48 -1.24
N ALA A 134 -4.83 -21.29 -0.32
CA ALA A 134 -5.63 -22.09 0.58
C ALA A 134 -5.06 -22.14 2.01
N LEU A 135 -5.96 -22.26 2.98
CA LEU A 135 -5.70 -22.30 4.41
C LEU A 135 -6.41 -23.48 5.04
N LYS A 136 -5.76 -24.13 6.00
CA LYS A 136 -6.38 -25.18 6.83
C LYS A 136 -5.99 -24.99 8.28
N HIS A 137 -6.96 -25.01 9.20
CA HIS A 137 -6.74 -25.04 10.63
C HIS A 137 -7.05 -26.43 11.16
N GLN A 138 -6.06 -27.11 11.73
CA GLN A 138 -6.21 -28.48 12.24
C GLN A 138 -5.29 -28.73 13.45
N ALA A 139 -5.83 -29.34 14.49
CA ALA A 139 -5.10 -29.64 15.73
C ALA A 139 -4.38 -28.40 16.33
N GLY A 140 -5.04 -27.23 16.28
CA GLY A 140 -4.52 -25.97 16.81
C GLY A 140 -3.37 -25.35 16.02
N LYS A 141 -3.15 -25.81 14.80
CA LYS A 141 -2.11 -25.30 13.90
C LYS A 141 -2.68 -24.88 12.56
N TRP A 142 -2.04 -23.90 11.93
CA TRP A 142 -2.32 -23.44 10.59
C TRP A 142 -1.40 -24.11 9.57
N PHE A 143 -1.99 -24.50 8.45
CA PHE A 143 -1.35 -25.05 7.28
C PHE A 143 -1.67 -24.13 6.09
N LEU A 144 -0.67 -23.80 5.29
CA LEU A 144 -0.78 -22.91 4.15
C LEU A 144 -0.45 -23.68 2.88
N HIS A 145 -1.17 -23.34 1.81
CA HIS A 145 -0.83 -23.75 0.46
C HIS A 145 -0.53 -22.52 -0.40
N SER A 146 0.52 -22.61 -1.21
CA SER A 146 0.91 -21.57 -2.17
C SER A 146 0.66 -22.07 -3.58
N ALA A 147 0.06 -21.22 -4.42
CA ALA A 147 -0.18 -21.52 -5.82
C ALA A 147 1.12 -21.84 -6.60
N GLU A 148 2.25 -21.28 -6.17
CA GLU A 148 3.55 -21.45 -6.85
C GLU A 148 4.35 -22.65 -6.34
N SER A 149 4.28 -22.96 -5.03
CA SER A 149 5.16 -23.97 -4.41
C SER A 149 4.42 -25.13 -3.75
N GLY A 150 3.07 -25.13 -3.78
CA GLY A 150 2.27 -26.17 -3.11
C GLY A 150 2.22 -25.98 -1.59
N ASP A 151 2.12 -27.09 -0.86
CA ASP A 151 1.99 -27.08 0.61
C ASP A 151 3.25 -26.54 1.28
N ILE A 152 3.09 -25.54 2.15
CA ILE A 152 4.16 -25.01 2.98
C ILE A 152 4.45 -25.98 4.12
N ALA A 153 5.72 -26.40 4.22
CA ALA A 153 6.13 -27.43 5.20
C ALA A 153 5.99 -26.99 6.66
N THR A 154 6.15 -25.67 6.93
CA THR A 154 6.03 -25.09 8.27
C THR A 154 4.59 -25.11 8.75
N ARG A 155 4.38 -25.49 10.02
CA ARG A 155 3.11 -25.40 10.72
C ARG A 155 3.14 -24.23 11.67
N PHE A 156 2.11 -23.39 11.62
CA PHE A 156 2.09 -22.12 12.35
C PHE A 156 1.12 -22.17 13.54
N ASP A 157 1.51 -21.53 14.63
CA ASP A 157 0.66 -21.35 15.81
C ASP A 157 -0.45 -20.34 15.56
N GLU A 158 -0.16 -19.30 14.77
CA GLU A 158 -1.07 -18.22 14.45
C GLU A 158 -0.93 -17.83 12.98
N LEU A 159 -2.03 -17.30 12.43
CA LEU A 159 -2.12 -16.82 11.08
C LEU A 159 -2.63 -15.38 11.06
N LEU A 160 -1.88 -14.48 10.45
CA LEU A 160 -2.25 -13.07 10.32
C LEU A 160 -2.31 -12.68 8.84
N LEU A 161 -3.39 -12.00 8.44
CA LEU A 161 -3.61 -11.55 7.07
C LEU A 161 -3.46 -10.02 7.01
N ALA A 162 -2.44 -9.55 6.29
CA ALA A 162 -2.15 -8.14 6.04
C ALA A 162 -2.34 -7.79 4.56
N ILE A 163 -3.44 -8.27 3.97
CA ILE A 163 -3.78 -8.13 2.56
C ILE A 163 -5.10 -7.36 2.40
N PRO A 164 -5.43 -6.86 1.19
CA PRO A 164 -6.69 -6.18 0.92
C PRO A 164 -7.92 -7.01 1.32
N GLY A 165 -8.96 -6.36 1.83
CA GLY A 165 -10.17 -7.01 2.33
C GLY A 165 -10.79 -8.04 1.38
N PRO A 166 -10.96 -7.77 0.06
CA PRO A 166 -11.49 -8.76 -0.87
C PRO A 166 -10.58 -10.00 -1.03
N GLN A 167 -9.27 -9.85 -0.88
CA GLN A 167 -8.33 -10.98 -0.90
C GLN A 167 -8.37 -11.76 0.43
N ALA A 168 -8.51 -11.06 1.56
CA ALA A 168 -8.71 -11.71 2.85
C ALA A 168 -10.02 -12.50 2.87
N LEU A 169 -11.11 -11.95 2.29
CA LEU A 169 -12.40 -12.61 2.17
C LEU A 169 -12.30 -13.98 1.50
N SER A 170 -11.54 -14.08 0.42
CA SER A 170 -11.39 -15.37 -0.30
C SER A 170 -10.77 -16.46 0.57
N LEU A 171 -9.92 -16.07 1.54
CA LEU A 171 -9.23 -17.00 2.43
C LEU A 171 -10.01 -17.34 3.71
N VAL A 172 -10.79 -16.39 4.24
CA VAL A 172 -11.45 -16.57 5.55
C VAL A 172 -12.93 -16.96 5.45
N ARG A 173 -13.51 -16.93 4.28
CA ARG A 173 -14.95 -17.08 4.03
C ARG A 173 -15.59 -18.28 4.75
N GLU A 174 -14.93 -19.43 4.70
CA GLU A 174 -15.43 -20.68 5.27
C GLU A 174 -14.82 -20.98 6.65
N LEU A 175 -13.89 -20.13 7.13
CA LEU A 175 -13.13 -20.39 8.34
C LEU A 175 -13.64 -19.57 9.53
N ASP A 176 -14.04 -18.33 9.29
CA ASP A 176 -14.40 -17.38 10.35
C ASP A 176 -15.52 -16.43 9.88
N PRO A 177 -16.77 -16.63 10.35
CA PRO A 177 -17.91 -15.80 9.97
C PRO A 177 -17.75 -14.32 10.33
N ALA A 178 -17.05 -13.99 11.40
CA ALA A 178 -16.82 -12.61 11.81
C ALA A 178 -15.76 -11.94 10.95
N ALA A 179 -14.65 -12.62 10.65
CA ALA A 179 -13.64 -12.16 9.70
C ALA A 179 -14.24 -11.95 8.30
N LYS A 180 -15.07 -12.89 7.83
CA LYS A 180 -15.84 -12.77 6.59
C LYS A 180 -16.67 -11.51 6.56
N ALA A 181 -17.53 -11.29 7.57
CA ALA A 181 -18.43 -10.15 7.64
C ALA A 181 -17.69 -8.81 7.65
N ILE A 182 -16.50 -8.73 8.27
CA ILE A 182 -15.63 -7.56 8.27
C ILE A 182 -15.03 -7.35 6.86
N ALA A 183 -14.50 -8.40 6.24
CA ALA A 183 -13.86 -8.33 4.93
C ALA A 183 -14.86 -7.96 3.82
N GLU A 184 -16.10 -8.43 3.87
CA GLU A 184 -17.18 -8.07 2.94
C GLU A 184 -17.48 -6.56 2.95
N ARG A 185 -17.32 -5.88 4.09
CA ARG A 185 -17.55 -4.43 4.22
C ARG A 185 -16.38 -3.58 3.76
N SER A 186 -15.28 -4.16 3.29
CA SER A 186 -14.06 -3.41 2.99
C SER A 186 -14.19 -2.37 1.87
N ASN A 187 -15.21 -2.48 1.01
CA ASN A 187 -15.54 -1.53 -0.07
C ASN A 187 -14.32 -0.93 -0.80
N MET A 188 -13.37 -1.78 -1.14
CA MET A 188 -12.14 -1.35 -1.82
C MET A 188 -12.39 -1.11 -3.31
N LYS A 189 -11.99 0.07 -3.78
CA LYS A 189 -12.05 0.47 -5.18
C LYS A 189 -10.67 0.35 -5.85
N GLY A 190 -10.69 0.23 -7.15
CA GLY A 190 -9.48 0.22 -7.98
C GLY A 190 -8.90 1.62 -8.21
N CYS A 191 -7.72 1.63 -8.82
CA CYS A 191 -7.09 2.84 -9.35
C CYS A 191 -6.23 2.49 -10.57
N TRP A 192 -6.53 3.10 -11.69
CA TRP A 192 -5.64 3.11 -12.84
C TRP A 192 -4.56 4.17 -12.62
N THR A 193 -3.33 3.78 -12.82
CA THR A 193 -2.17 4.66 -12.65
C THR A 193 -1.36 4.68 -13.93
N LEU A 194 -1.20 5.85 -14.52
CA LEU A 194 -0.33 6.06 -15.68
C LEU A 194 0.96 6.72 -15.22
N MET A 195 2.08 6.23 -15.72
CA MET A 195 3.41 6.79 -15.53
C MET A 195 3.93 7.24 -16.88
N ALA A 196 4.17 8.54 -17.03
CA ALA A 196 4.73 9.15 -18.23
C ALA A 196 6.17 9.56 -17.99
N ARG A 197 7.10 9.14 -18.85
CA ARG A 197 8.50 9.50 -18.85
C ARG A 197 8.79 10.43 -20.03
N PHE A 198 9.37 11.57 -19.76
CA PHE A 198 9.67 12.59 -20.75
C PHE A 198 11.17 12.64 -21.04
N LYS A 199 11.53 12.98 -22.29
CA LYS A 199 12.91 13.26 -22.68
C LYS A 199 13.36 14.60 -22.10
N ASP A 200 12.49 15.59 -22.23
CA ASP A 200 12.71 16.97 -21.84
C ASP A 200 11.89 17.34 -20.60
N LYS A 201 12.24 18.45 -19.98
CA LYS A 201 11.52 18.98 -18.83
C LYS A 201 10.13 19.45 -19.24
N VAL A 202 9.11 19.04 -18.52
CA VAL A 202 7.75 19.54 -18.68
C VAL A 202 7.58 20.84 -17.90
N ASP A 203 7.15 21.88 -18.61
CA ASP A 203 6.92 23.22 -18.05
C ASP A 203 5.48 23.35 -17.53
N LEU A 204 5.23 22.83 -16.34
CA LEU A 204 3.98 23.05 -15.61
C LEU A 204 4.28 23.83 -14.33
N PRO A 205 3.40 24.79 -13.95
CA PRO A 205 3.63 25.69 -12.81
C PRO A 205 3.32 25.04 -11.46
N PHE A 206 3.47 23.71 -11.37
CA PHE A 206 3.25 22.93 -10.15
C PHE A 206 4.05 21.63 -10.15
N ASP A 207 4.28 21.12 -8.96
CA ASP A 207 4.91 19.80 -8.73
C ASP A 207 3.88 18.68 -8.61
N ALA A 208 2.70 19.02 -8.10
CA ALA A 208 1.58 18.09 -7.98
C ALA A 208 0.24 18.83 -7.95
N ALA A 209 -0.82 18.11 -8.29
CA ALA A 209 -2.15 18.69 -8.27
C ALA A 209 -3.23 17.64 -7.90
N PHE A 210 -4.19 18.09 -7.11
CA PHE A 210 -5.49 17.44 -6.96
C PHE A 210 -6.40 17.88 -8.10
N ILE A 211 -7.10 16.93 -8.68
CA ILE A 211 -8.01 17.15 -9.79
C ILE A 211 -9.40 16.69 -9.35
N ASN A 212 -10.34 17.63 -9.27
CA ASN A 212 -11.71 17.37 -8.90
C ASN A 212 -12.60 17.28 -10.14
N GLN A 213 -13.60 16.38 -10.11
CA GLN A 213 -14.63 16.23 -11.13
C GLN A 213 -14.14 15.81 -12.52
N GLU A 214 -12.98 15.16 -12.62
CA GLU A 214 -12.40 14.65 -13.86
C GLU A 214 -12.06 13.16 -13.75
N THR A 215 -11.73 12.50 -14.85
CA THR A 215 -11.25 11.11 -14.88
C THR A 215 -10.00 10.92 -14.03
N ILE A 216 -9.10 11.91 -14.06
CA ILE A 216 -7.89 11.95 -13.23
C ILE A 216 -8.21 12.61 -11.89
N SER A 217 -7.65 12.09 -10.80
CA SER A 217 -7.76 12.70 -9.46
C SER A 217 -6.46 13.30 -8.95
N TRP A 218 -5.33 12.87 -9.51
CA TRP A 218 -4.00 13.30 -9.07
C TRP A 218 -2.97 13.27 -10.19
N ILE A 219 -2.12 14.29 -10.23
CA ILE A 219 -0.94 14.37 -11.09
C ILE A 219 0.26 14.76 -10.22
N CYS A 220 1.41 14.10 -10.40
CA CYS A 220 2.61 14.39 -9.63
C CYS A 220 3.89 14.22 -10.46
N LYS A 221 4.76 15.21 -10.40
CA LYS A 221 6.14 15.18 -10.87
C LYS A 221 7.01 14.42 -9.88
N ASN A 222 7.53 13.25 -10.26
CA ASN A 222 8.32 12.45 -9.33
C ASN A 222 9.63 13.12 -8.92
N LEU A 223 10.29 13.84 -9.82
CA LEU A 223 11.54 14.57 -9.51
C LEU A 223 11.38 15.72 -8.51
N SER A 224 10.16 16.17 -8.20
CA SER A 224 9.92 17.15 -7.15
C SER A 224 10.12 16.60 -5.74
N LYS A 225 10.12 15.28 -5.62
CA LYS A 225 10.31 14.59 -4.34
C LYS A 225 11.79 14.52 -3.99
N PRO A 226 12.17 14.66 -2.71
CA PRO A 226 13.55 14.59 -2.26
C PRO A 226 14.31 13.34 -2.73
N LYS A 227 15.57 13.53 -3.13
CA LYS A 227 16.50 12.48 -3.59
C LYS A 227 15.97 11.61 -4.75
N ARG A 228 15.03 12.13 -5.56
CA ARG A 228 14.70 11.55 -6.86
C ARG A 228 15.69 12.08 -7.90
N THR A 229 16.16 11.16 -8.74
CA THR A 229 17.15 11.44 -9.81
C THR A 229 16.71 10.77 -11.11
N GLY A 230 17.36 11.13 -12.21
CA GLY A 230 17.12 10.57 -13.54
C GLY A 230 16.22 11.45 -14.40
N LYS A 231 15.63 10.86 -15.43
CA LYS A 231 14.73 11.56 -16.36
C LYS A 231 13.42 11.96 -15.70
N GLU A 232 12.84 13.01 -16.23
CA GLU A 232 11.56 13.50 -15.76
C GLU A 232 10.47 12.46 -15.93
N SER A 233 9.74 12.20 -14.85
CA SER A 233 8.61 11.29 -14.86
C SER A 233 7.45 11.87 -14.04
N TRP A 234 6.23 11.62 -14.54
CA TRP A 234 5.00 12.02 -13.91
C TRP A 234 4.13 10.81 -13.61
N THR A 235 3.52 10.79 -12.45
CA THR A 235 2.52 9.80 -12.05
C THR A 235 1.15 10.44 -12.09
N ILE A 236 0.20 9.77 -12.72
CA ILE A 236 -1.17 10.24 -12.95
C ILE A 236 -2.10 9.15 -12.40
N HIS A 237 -2.91 9.47 -11.41
CA HIS A 237 -3.93 8.56 -10.88
C HIS A 237 -5.31 8.92 -11.43
N ALA A 238 -6.01 7.94 -11.91
CA ALA A 238 -7.44 8.07 -12.17
C ALA A 238 -8.23 8.15 -10.87
N ASN A 239 -9.41 8.77 -10.89
CA ASN A 239 -10.30 8.80 -9.74
C ASN A 239 -10.87 7.39 -9.44
N ALA A 240 -11.34 7.20 -8.21
CA ALA A 240 -11.77 5.88 -7.74
C ALA A 240 -13.07 5.40 -8.42
N GLU A 241 -14.01 6.30 -8.69
CA GLU A 241 -15.28 6.01 -9.33
C GLU A 241 -15.06 5.54 -10.76
N TRP A 242 -14.35 6.33 -11.56
CA TRP A 242 -14.00 5.98 -12.93
C TRP A 242 -13.18 4.68 -12.98
N SER A 243 -12.20 4.55 -12.08
CA SER A 243 -11.38 3.34 -12.02
C SER A 243 -12.19 2.09 -11.70
N GLN A 244 -13.20 2.20 -10.84
CA GLN A 244 -14.05 1.06 -10.48
C GLN A 244 -15.02 0.71 -11.61
N GLU A 245 -15.61 1.70 -12.27
CA GLU A 245 -16.50 1.50 -13.44
C GLU A 245 -15.74 0.83 -14.59
N PHE A 246 -14.50 1.26 -14.83
CA PHE A 246 -13.67 0.82 -15.94
C PHE A 246 -12.52 -0.11 -15.51
N ILE A 247 -12.68 -0.84 -14.41
CA ILE A 247 -11.59 -1.66 -13.85
C ILE A 247 -11.14 -2.79 -14.80
N GLU A 248 -12.02 -3.26 -15.68
CA GLU A 248 -11.75 -4.35 -16.61
C GLU A 248 -11.37 -3.89 -18.03
N LEU A 249 -11.19 -2.58 -18.25
CA LEU A 249 -10.64 -2.11 -19.53
C LEU A 249 -9.30 -2.77 -19.85
N SER A 250 -8.97 -2.82 -21.12
CA SER A 250 -7.60 -3.10 -21.57
C SER A 250 -6.65 -2.01 -21.06
N LYS A 251 -5.37 -2.33 -20.98
CA LYS A 251 -4.38 -1.32 -20.61
C LYS A 251 -4.30 -0.19 -21.64
N GLU A 252 -4.48 -0.53 -22.90
CA GLU A 252 -4.47 0.36 -24.07
C GLU A 252 -5.62 1.36 -23.97
N ASP A 253 -6.85 0.90 -23.77
CA ASP A 253 -8.04 1.77 -23.68
C ASP A 253 -7.97 2.67 -22.43
N ALA A 254 -7.52 2.14 -21.30
CA ALA A 254 -7.33 2.95 -20.08
C ALA A 254 -6.26 4.03 -20.29
N THR A 255 -5.16 3.70 -20.97
CA THR A 255 -4.10 4.65 -21.32
C THR A 255 -4.63 5.78 -22.19
N GLU A 256 -5.34 5.46 -23.28
CA GLU A 256 -5.90 6.45 -24.19
C GLU A 256 -6.79 7.47 -23.47
N LYS A 257 -7.75 6.97 -22.67
CA LYS A 257 -8.68 7.82 -21.90
C LYS A 257 -7.95 8.70 -20.89
N MET A 258 -6.96 8.18 -20.18
CA MET A 258 -6.16 8.93 -19.22
C MET A 258 -5.28 9.99 -19.89
N LEU A 259 -4.67 9.68 -21.05
CA LEU A 259 -3.86 10.63 -21.83
C LEU A 259 -4.72 11.78 -22.35
N ALA A 260 -5.92 11.49 -22.87
CA ALA A 260 -6.85 12.52 -23.33
C ALA A 260 -7.23 13.50 -22.19
N CYS A 261 -7.45 12.99 -20.98
CA CYS A 261 -7.71 13.82 -19.81
C CYS A 261 -6.45 14.62 -19.38
N ALA A 262 -5.28 13.99 -19.32
CA ALA A 262 -4.02 14.65 -18.96
C ALA A 262 -3.69 15.82 -19.90
N LYS A 263 -3.91 15.64 -21.20
CA LYS A 263 -3.73 16.70 -22.21
C LYS A 263 -4.64 17.91 -21.96
N LYS A 264 -5.91 17.70 -21.61
CA LYS A 264 -6.85 18.78 -21.23
C LYS A 264 -6.38 19.54 -20.00
N LEU A 265 -5.66 18.89 -19.10
CA LEU A 265 -5.09 19.48 -17.89
C LEU A 265 -3.73 20.18 -18.13
N GLY A 266 -3.25 20.21 -19.38
CA GLY A 266 -1.98 20.84 -19.76
C GLY A 266 -0.77 19.91 -19.73
N LEU A 267 -0.93 18.63 -19.37
CA LEU A 267 0.14 17.63 -19.44
C LEU A 267 0.03 16.83 -20.75
N ASP A 268 0.67 17.35 -21.81
CA ASP A 268 0.74 16.64 -23.08
C ASP A 268 1.81 15.54 -23.01
N CYS A 269 1.39 14.29 -23.16
CA CYS A 269 2.24 13.11 -23.12
C CYS A 269 2.51 12.51 -24.50
N ALA A 270 2.28 13.24 -25.61
CA ALA A 270 2.44 12.71 -26.97
C ALA A 270 3.84 12.15 -27.23
N GLU A 271 4.88 12.81 -26.73
CA GLU A 271 6.29 12.39 -26.86
C GLU A 271 6.82 11.62 -25.65
N ALA A 272 5.95 11.28 -24.70
CA ALA A 272 6.35 10.56 -23.50
C ALA A 272 6.30 9.03 -23.70
N GLU A 273 7.24 8.33 -23.10
CA GLU A 273 7.10 6.89 -22.91
C GLU A 273 6.14 6.63 -21.75
N VAL A 274 5.02 5.97 -22.05
CA VAL A 274 4.00 5.73 -21.05
C VAL A 274 3.91 4.26 -20.65
N SER A 275 3.56 4.03 -19.40
CA SER A 275 3.19 2.71 -18.89
C SER A 275 2.05 2.83 -17.90
N VAL A 276 1.14 1.87 -17.91
CA VAL A 276 -0.03 1.86 -17.05
C VAL A 276 0.01 0.70 -16.08
N HIS A 277 -0.51 0.93 -14.87
CA HIS A 277 -0.68 -0.07 -13.84
C HIS A 277 -2.13 -0.04 -13.33
N ARG A 278 -2.70 -1.21 -13.13
CA ARG A 278 -4.05 -1.38 -12.57
C ARG A 278 -3.97 -1.88 -11.13
N TRP A 279 -4.27 -1.01 -10.18
CA TRP A 279 -4.50 -1.40 -8.79
C TRP A 279 -5.94 -1.85 -8.64
N ARG A 280 -6.19 -3.14 -8.44
CA ARG A 280 -7.57 -3.64 -8.24
C ARG A 280 -8.14 -3.27 -6.88
N TYR A 281 -7.29 -3.08 -5.88
CA TYR A 281 -7.64 -2.78 -4.49
C TYR A 281 -6.76 -1.63 -3.98
N ALA A 282 -6.99 -0.43 -4.53
CA ALA A 282 -6.15 0.73 -4.24
C ALA A 282 -6.50 1.39 -2.93
N SER A 283 -7.78 1.68 -2.72
CA SER A 283 -8.29 2.41 -1.56
C SER A 283 -9.69 1.94 -1.19
N GLY A 284 -10.06 2.15 0.05
CA GLY A 284 -11.36 1.81 0.60
C GLY A 284 -11.24 1.48 2.07
N THR A 285 -12.34 1.61 2.80
CA THR A 285 -12.40 1.32 4.23
C THR A 285 -13.64 0.52 4.54
N ALA A 286 -13.53 -0.42 5.46
CA ALA A 286 -14.69 -1.00 6.13
C ALA A 286 -15.27 0.02 7.12
N SER A 287 -16.59 0.08 7.23
CA SER A 287 -17.26 0.98 8.18
C SER A 287 -18.53 0.33 8.72
N PRO A 288 -18.72 0.27 10.05
CA PRO A 288 -17.69 0.48 11.07
C PRO A 288 -16.66 -0.65 11.06
N ALA A 289 -15.40 -0.35 11.37
CA ALA A 289 -14.35 -1.36 11.50
C ALA A 289 -13.47 -1.07 12.73
N PRO A 290 -13.00 -2.11 13.45
CA PRO A 290 -11.92 -1.96 14.39
C PRO A 290 -10.61 -1.71 13.65
N ALA A 291 -9.61 -1.14 14.31
CA ALA A 291 -8.30 -0.92 13.71
C ALA A 291 -7.60 -2.22 13.25
N PHE A 292 -7.97 -3.34 13.80
CA PHE A 292 -7.58 -4.70 13.42
C PHE A 292 -8.68 -5.68 13.87
N TYR A 293 -8.61 -6.92 13.41
CA TYR A 293 -9.43 -8.04 13.88
C TYR A 293 -8.56 -9.15 14.44
N LEU A 294 -9.00 -9.81 15.51
CA LEU A 294 -8.32 -10.96 16.10
C LEU A 294 -9.36 -11.93 16.67
N ASN A 295 -9.29 -13.17 16.22
CA ASN A 295 -10.01 -14.32 16.78
C ASN A 295 -9.03 -15.17 17.58
N HIS A 296 -9.15 -15.14 18.91
CA HIS A 296 -8.25 -15.85 19.82
C HIS A 296 -8.43 -17.37 19.78
N GLU A 297 -9.62 -17.88 19.50
CA GLU A 297 -9.90 -19.31 19.41
C GLU A 297 -9.24 -19.93 18.18
N LEU A 298 -9.43 -19.30 17.02
CA LEU A 298 -8.80 -19.72 15.78
C LEU A 298 -7.35 -19.25 15.67
N LYS A 299 -6.93 -18.29 16.48
CA LYS A 299 -5.62 -17.62 16.36
C LYS A 299 -5.42 -17.03 14.96
N LEU A 300 -6.45 -16.31 14.51
CA LEU A 300 -6.54 -15.67 13.19
C LEU A 300 -6.68 -14.16 13.35
N GLY A 301 -5.82 -13.40 12.70
CA GLY A 301 -5.88 -11.93 12.71
C GLY A 301 -5.95 -11.30 11.33
N LEU A 302 -6.60 -10.11 11.25
CA LEU A 302 -6.62 -9.28 10.06
C LEU A 302 -6.09 -7.89 10.39
N CYS A 303 -5.23 -7.35 9.55
CA CYS A 303 -4.80 -5.95 9.61
C CYS A 303 -4.67 -5.34 8.22
N GLY A 304 -4.70 -4.01 8.16
CA GLY A 304 -4.58 -3.27 6.92
C GLY A 304 -5.18 -1.88 7.02
N ASP A 305 -4.85 -1.03 6.06
CA ASP A 305 -5.40 0.32 5.96
C ASP A 305 -6.93 0.33 5.85
N TRP A 306 -7.51 -0.64 5.18
CA TRP A 306 -8.95 -0.77 4.99
C TRP A 306 -9.73 -0.98 6.30
N LEU A 307 -9.07 -1.43 7.36
CA LEU A 307 -9.59 -1.49 8.72
C LEU A 307 -9.36 -0.19 9.49
N ASN A 308 -8.40 0.65 9.07
CA ASN A 308 -7.99 1.82 9.85
C ASN A 308 -7.74 3.07 8.98
N GLY A 309 -8.79 3.58 8.35
CA GLY A 309 -8.82 4.89 7.70
C GLY A 309 -8.20 5.02 6.31
N GLY A 310 -7.80 3.90 5.67
CA GLY A 310 -7.41 3.88 4.25
C GLY A 310 -6.11 4.62 3.90
N ARG A 311 -5.17 4.81 4.85
CA ARG A 311 -3.93 5.58 4.70
C ARG A 311 -2.71 4.75 5.11
N VAL A 312 -1.52 5.22 4.74
CA VAL A 312 -0.24 4.60 5.15
C VAL A 312 -0.11 4.53 6.67
N GLU A 313 -0.44 5.62 7.38
CA GLU A 313 -0.50 5.67 8.84
C GLU A 313 -1.44 4.61 9.42
N GLY A 314 -2.67 4.55 8.92
CA GLY A 314 -3.66 3.57 9.36
C GLY A 314 -3.22 2.13 9.11
N ALA A 315 -2.57 1.87 7.98
CA ALA A 315 -2.00 0.55 7.68
C ALA A 315 -0.92 0.16 8.69
N TRP A 316 0.04 1.06 8.95
CA TRP A 316 1.12 0.80 9.90
C TRP A 316 0.57 0.56 11.31
N LEU A 317 -0.34 1.44 11.79
CA LEU A 317 -0.98 1.31 13.10
C LEU A 317 -1.78 0.02 13.23
N SER A 318 -2.55 -0.35 12.20
CA SER A 318 -3.34 -1.58 12.19
C SER A 318 -2.47 -2.81 12.45
N GLY A 319 -1.34 -2.93 11.75
CA GLY A 319 -0.38 -4.01 11.95
C GLY A 319 0.28 -4.00 13.34
N HIS A 320 0.72 -2.82 13.78
CA HIS A 320 1.35 -2.63 15.08
C HIS A 320 0.42 -3.00 16.24
N LEU A 321 -0.83 -2.55 16.18
CA LEU A 321 -1.85 -2.84 17.19
C LEU A 321 -2.23 -4.33 17.20
N LEU A 322 -2.40 -4.96 16.04
CA LEU A 322 -2.66 -6.39 15.97
C LEU A 322 -1.55 -7.16 16.69
N ALA A 323 -0.29 -6.88 16.40
CA ALA A 323 0.86 -7.56 17.02
C ALA A 323 0.88 -7.46 18.55
N ASN A 324 0.53 -6.29 19.11
CA ASN A 324 0.47 -6.10 20.55
C ASN A 324 -0.65 -6.92 21.23
N ASN A 325 -1.65 -7.37 20.49
CA ASN A 325 -2.81 -8.11 21.01
C ASN A 325 -2.75 -9.62 20.76
N VAL A 326 -1.73 -10.14 20.07
CA VAL A 326 -1.56 -11.57 19.78
C VAL A 326 -1.39 -12.41 21.06
N ASN A 327 -0.92 -11.82 22.16
CA ASN A 327 -0.66 -12.49 23.43
C ASN A 327 -1.63 -12.10 24.56
N SER A 328 -2.64 -11.26 24.27
CA SER A 328 -3.61 -10.78 25.26
C SER A 328 -4.71 -11.78 25.57
#